data_5ce0bfdd365e3b8b9cc154ebd10b5de7
#
_entry.id   5ce0bfdd365e3b8b9cc154ebd10b5de7
#
_cell.length_a   1.000
_cell.length_b   1.000
_cell.length_c   1.000
_cell.angle_alpha   90.00
_cell.angle_beta   90.00
_cell.angle_gamma   90.00
#
_symmetry.space_group_name_H-M   'P 1'
#
loop_
_entity.id
_entity.type
_entity.pdbx_description
1 polymer ?
#
loop_
_entity_poly.entity_id
_entity_poly.type
_entity_poly.pdbx_seq_one_letter_code
_entity_poly.pdbx_strand_id
1 'polypeptide(L)'
;MYNKLQYISQGATPDEQWFNIQTALDNGCQWIQLRYKNGTNMELSALAATVKKHCEQYAATFIINDNPELAKQIDADGVHLGLQDMSVTEARSLLGTAKIIGGTANTFEDIEQRFNEQCDYIGLGPYRFTTTKQQLSPVLGTAGYQSLLSRMKTHNINIPVYAIGGITMTDIPELMATGVYGIAVSGLITLQDNKKELLTQLNQQLYGSF
;
A
#
# COMPACT_ATOMS: atom_id res chain seq x y z
N MET A 1 -12.58 8.65 3.75
CA MET A 1 -11.72 7.94 4.72
C MET A 1 -11.17 6.73 3.98
N TYR A 2 -9.84 6.50 4.00
CA TYR A 2 -9.24 5.37 3.29
C TYR A 2 -9.50 4.03 3.99
N ASN A 3 -9.51 2.93 3.23
CA ASN A 3 -9.55 1.59 3.81
C ASN A 3 -8.29 1.32 4.64
N LYS A 4 -8.43 0.63 5.77
CA LYS A 4 -7.28 0.31 6.64
C LYS A 4 -6.43 -0.85 6.12
N LEU A 5 -6.92 -1.63 5.17
CA LEU A 5 -6.23 -2.74 4.55
C LEU A 5 -5.93 -2.42 3.08
N GLN A 6 -4.65 -2.38 2.72
CA GLN A 6 -4.19 -2.30 1.33
C GLN A 6 -3.52 -3.62 0.94
N TYR A 7 -3.95 -4.21 -0.16
CA TYR A 7 -3.28 -5.35 -0.77
C TYR A 7 -2.31 -4.89 -1.86
N ILE A 8 -1.03 -5.18 -1.68
CA ILE A 8 0.01 -4.98 -2.70
C ILE A 8 0.15 -6.27 -3.48
N SER A 9 -0.18 -6.24 -4.76
CA SER A 9 -0.22 -7.43 -5.61
C SER A 9 1.15 -8.10 -5.73
N GLN A 10 1.13 -9.42 -5.93
CA GLN A 10 2.29 -10.28 -6.13
C GLN A 10 1.99 -11.32 -7.19
N GLY A 11 2.99 -11.68 -7.99
CA GLY A 11 2.95 -12.68 -9.06
C GLY A 11 4.13 -12.47 -10.00
N ALA A 12 4.67 -13.54 -10.57
CA ALA A 12 5.79 -13.49 -11.51
C ALA A 12 5.34 -13.18 -12.94
N THR A 13 4.08 -13.51 -13.28
CA THR A 13 3.45 -13.29 -14.59
C THR A 13 2.22 -12.40 -14.49
N PRO A 14 1.75 -11.80 -15.61
CA PRO A 14 0.48 -11.05 -15.62
C PRO A 14 -0.70 -11.89 -15.14
N ASP A 15 -0.78 -13.17 -15.53
CA ASP A 15 -1.86 -14.07 -15.14
C ASP A 15 -1.85 -14.37 -13.64
N GLU A 16 -0.68 -14.59 -13.04
CA GLU A 16 -0.55 -14.75 -11.58
C GLU A 16 -0.94 -13.47 -10.83
N GLN A 17 -0.49 -12.30 -11.30
CA GLN A 17 -0.87 -11.01 -10.75
C GLN A 17 -2.40 -10.85 -10.79
N TRP A 18 -2.98 -11.10 -11.95
CA TRP A 18 -4.41 -11.00 -12.15
C TRP A 18 -5.18 -11.97 -11.24
N PHE A 19 -4.81 -13.24 -11.23
CA PHE A 19 -5.45 -14.27 -10.38
C PHE A 19 -5.44 -13.85 -8.90
N ASN A 20 -4.30 -13.38 -8.39
CA ASN A 20 -4.16 -12.97 -7.00
C ASN A 20 -5.00 -11.72 -6.67
N ILE A 21 -5.05 -10.73 -7.57
CA ILE A 21 -5.87 -9.53 -7.41
C ILE A 21 -7.35 -9.89 -7.44
N GLN A 22 -7.79 -10.66 -8.46
CA GLN A 22 -9.17 -11.09 -8.57
C GLN A 22 -9.63 -11.85 -7.33
N THR A 23 -8.82 -12.81 -6.87
CA THR A 23 -9.15 -13.59 -5.68
C THR A 23 -9.23 -12.70 -4.43
N ALA A 24 -8.39 -11.68 -4.30
CA ALA A 24 -8.47 -10.72 -3.19
C ALA A 24 -9.76 -9.89 -3.25
N LEU A 25 -10.14 -9.39 -4.44
CA LEU A 25 -11.39 -8.65 -4.67
C LEU A 25 -12.62 -9.52 -4.37
N ASP A 26 -12.67 -10.76 -4.89
CA ASP A 26 -13.76 -11.72 -4.68
C ASP A 26 -13.99 -12.03 -3.18
N ASN A 27 -12.96 -11.87 -2.35
CA ASN A 27 -13.02 -12.10 -0.92
C ASN A 27 -13.10 -10.79 -0.09
N GLY A 28 -13.39 -9.65 -0.73
CA GLY A 28 -13.74 -8.41 -0.04
C GLY A 28 -12.58 -7.46 0.22
N CYS A 29 -11.42 -7.61 -0.43
CA CYS A 29 -10.39 -6.59 -0.41
C CYS A 29 -10.83 -5.38 -1.24
N GLN A 30 -10.80 -4.18 -0.64
CA GLN A 30 -11.31 -2.95 -1.27
C GLN A 30 -10.22 -1.92 -1.59
N TRP A 31 -8.95 -2.27 -1.48
CA TRP A 31 -7.86 -1.41 -1.88
C TRP A 31 -6.71 -2.22 -2.46
N ILE A 32 -6.48 -2.07 -3.75
CA ILE A 32 -5.49 -2.79 -4.52
C ILE A 32 -4.37 -1.84 -4.93
N GLN A 33 -3.12 -2.24 -4.70
CA GLN A 33 -1.93 -1.63 -5.31
C GLN A 33 -1.33 -2.63 -6.28
N LEU A 34 -1.36 -2.32 -7.58
CA LEU A 34 -0.71 -3.14 -8.62
C LEU A 34 0.79 -2.89 -8.62
N ARG A 35 1.55 -3.91 -8.23
CA ARG A 35 3.01 -3.90 -8.21
C ARG A 35 3.57 -5.06 -9.02
N TYR A 36 3.75 -4.84 -10.32
CA TYR A 36 4.33 -5.81 -11.26
C TYR A 36 5.65 -5.27 -11.83
N LYS A 37 6.79 -5.65 -11.22
CA LYS A 37 8.11 -5.10 -11.54
C LYS A 37 8.88 -5.86 -12.62
N ASN A 38 8.48 -7.10 -12.93
CA ASN A 38 9.22 -7.97 -13.83
C ASN A 38 8.68 -7.99 -15.27
N GLY A 39 7.60 -7.27 -15.54
CA GLY A 39 6.96 -7.22 -16.84
C GLY A 39 7.46 -6.08 -17.73
N THR A 40 7.17 -6.19 -19.01
CA THR A 40 7.32 -5.09 -19.97
C THR A 40 6.26 -4.01 -19.70
N ASN A 41 6.51 -2.80 -20.19
CA ASN A 41 5.52 -1.71 -20.09
C ASN A 41 4.19 -2.06 -20.78
N MET A 42 4.21 -2.85 -21.85
CA MET A 42 3.01 -3.30 -22.55
C MET A 42 2.19 -4.29 -21.69
N GLU A 43 2.84 -5.25 -21.07
CA GLU A 43 2.18 -6.20 -20.15
C GLU A 43 1.60 -5.49 -18.92
N LEU A 44 2.38 -4.58 -18.32
CA LEU A 44 1.91 -3.78 -17.17
C LEU A 44 0.69 -2.93 -17.55
N SER A 45 0.71 -2.26 -18.72
CA SER A 45 -0.41 -1.43 -19.17
C SER A 45 -1.67 -2.26 -19.44
N ALA A 46 -1.53 -3.40 -20.11
CA ALA A 46 -2.66 -4.30 -20.37
C ALA A 46 -3.27 -4.87 -19.07
N LEU A 47 -2.41 -5.32 -18.14
CA LEU A 47 -2.82 -5.81 -16.83
C LEU A 47 -3.51 -4.70 -16.03
N ALA A 48 -2.92 -3.50 -15.99
CA ALA A 48 -3.46 -2.35 -15.26
C ALA A 48 -4.86 -1.95 -15.76
N ALA A 49 -5.08 -1.94 -17.08
CA ALA A 49 -6.41 -1.67 -17.65
C ALA A 49 -7.45 -2.73 -17.25
N THR A 50 -7.05 -4.00 -17.20
CA THR A 50 -7.91 -5.08 -16.74
C THR A 50 -8.25 -4.93 -15.27
N VAL A 51 -7.25 -4.71 -14.42
CA VAL A 51 -7.42 -4.53 -12.97
C VAL A 51 -8.30 -3.31 -12.66
N LYS A 52 -8.09 -2.17 -13.35
CA LYS A 52 -8.90 -0.96 -13.17
C LYS A 52 -10.39 -1.25 -13.37
N LYS A 53 -10.74 -1.89 -14.48
CA LYS A 53 -12.14 -2.25 -14.78
C LYS A 53 -12.78 -3.13 -13.71
N HIS A 54 -12.01 -4.06 -13.12
CA HIS A 54 -12.52 -4.94 -12.07
C HIS A 54 -12.62 -4.20 -10.73
N CYS A 55 -11.64 -3.40 -10.37
CA CYS A 55 -11.74 -2.57 -9.16
C CYS A 55 -12.98 -1.68 -9.17
N GLU A 56 -13.36 -1.13 -10.32
CA GLU A 56 -14.62 -0.37 -10.48
C GLU A 56 -15.86 -1.22 -10.18
N GLN A 57 -15.90 -2.47 -10.65
CA GLN A 57 -17.02 -3.38 -10.39
C GLN A 57 -17.19 -3.71 -8.90
N TYR A 58 -16.06 -3.77 -8.15
CA TYR A 58 -16.04 -4.04 -6.72
C TYR A 58 -16.07 -2.76 -5.86
N ALA A 59 -16.17 -1.57 -6.47
CA ALA A 59 -16.01 -0.29 -5.79
C ALA A 59 -14.70 -0.23 -4.96
N ALA A 60 -13.64 -0.88 -5.43
CA ALA A 60 -12.34 -0.94 -4.78
C ALA A 60 -11.42 0.17 -5.28
N THR A 61 -10.65 0.77 -4.39
CA THR A 61 -9.60 1.75 -4.72
C THR A 61 -8.46 1.07 -5.45
N PHE A 62 -8.02 1.64 -6.58
CA PHE A 62 -6.94 1.12 -7.40
C PHE A 62 -5.74 2.06 -7.49
N ILE A 63 -4.59 1.60 -7.01
CA ILE A 63 -3.33 2.33 -6.99
C ILE A 63 -2.30 1.65 -7.90
N ILE A 64 -1.59 2.43 -8.71
CA ILE A 64 -0.43 2.00 -9.48
C ILE A 64 0.84 2.20 -8.65
N ASN A 65 1.73 1.22 -8.63
CA ASN A 65 3.02 1.35 -7.98
C ASN A 65 4.04 2.02 -8.91
N ASP A 66 4.76 3.04 -8.44
CA ASP A 66 5.93 3.73 -9.04
C ASP A 66 5.68 4.50 -10.36
N ASN A 67 4.54 4.36 -11.05
CA ASN A 67 4.33 4.87 -12.41
C ASN A 67 3.14 5.85 -12.51
N PRO A 68 3.35 7.16 -12.27
CA PRO A 68 2.30 8.18 -12.37
C PRO A 68 1.73 8.36 -13.77
N GLU A 69 2.57 8.20 -14.81
CA GLU A 69 2.13 8.32 -16.21
C GLU A 69 1.10 7.24 -16.54
N LEU A 70 1.36 6.00 -16.14
CA LEU A 70 0.40 4.91 -16.32
C LEU A 70 -0.87 5.15 -15.49
N ALA A 71 -0.73 5.61 -14.25
CA ALA A 71 -1.88 5.95 -13.40
C ALA A 71 -2.79 6.98 -14.06
N LYS A 72 -2.19 8.00 -14.71
CA LYS A 72 -2.92 9.01 -15.49
C LYS A 72 -3.58 8.41 -16.73
N GLN A 73 -2.83 7.61 -17.49
CA GLN A 73 -3.28 7.01 -18.75
C GLN A 73 -4.54 6.15 -18.59
N ILE A 74 -4.61 5.37 -17.51
CA ILE A 74 -5.73 4.44 -17.24
C ILE A 74 -6.76 5.03 -16.28
N ASP A 75 -6.59 6.27 -15.87
CA ASP A 75 -7.43 6.93 -14.87
C ASP A 75 -7.52 6.16 -13.54
N ALA A 76 -6.41 5.60 -13.05
CA ALA A 76 -6.36 4.95 -11.75
C ALA A 76 -6.75 5.94 -10.63
N ASP A 77 -7.15 5.42 -9.46
CA ASP A 77 -7.50 6.28 -8.32
C ASP A 77 -6.27 6.99 -7.73
N GLY A 78 -5.06 6.47 -8.02
CA GLY A 78 -3.83 7.12 -7.60
C GLY A 78 -2.58 6.30 -7.87
N VAL A 79 -1.49 6.72 -7.22
CA VAL A 79 -0.15 6.14 -7.34
C VAL A 79 0.51 6.00 -5.97
N HIS A 80 1.38 5.01 -5.79
CA HIS A 80 2.28 4.91 -4.65
C HIS A 80 3.73 5.03 -5.11
N LEU A 81 4.50 5.94 -4.51
CA LEU A 81 5.85 6.31 -4.92
C LEU A 81 6.88 5.87 -3.87
N GLY A 82 7.93 5.21 -4.31
CA GLY A 82 9.12 4.95 -3.51
C GLY A 82 10.00 6.19 -3.34
N LEU A 83 11.07 6.05 -2.54
CA LEU A 83 11.99 7.18 -2.23
C LEU A 83 12.83 7.63 -3.44
N GLN A 84 12.99 6.77 -4.46
CA GLN A 84 13.80 7.04 -5.66
C GLN A 84 12.95 7.26 -6.93
N ASP A 85 11.61 7.24 -6.79
CA ASP A 85 10.70 7.45 -7.89
C ASP A 85 10.47 8.96 -8.12
N MET A 86 9.54 9.31 -9.03
CA MET A 86 9.09 10.68 -9.24
C MET A 86 8.68 11.32 -7.91
N SER A 87 9.01 12.59 -7.69
CA SER A 87 8.60 13.30 -6.47
C SER A 87 7.07 13.40 -6.36
N VAL A 88 6.56 13.46 -5.14
CA VAL A 88 5.11 13.64 -4.90
C VAL A 88 4.61 14.94 -5.54
N THR A 89 5.41 16.00 -5.50
CA THR A 89 5.06 17.30 -6.10
C THR A 89 4.91 17.22 -7.63
N GLU A 90 5.81 16.52 -8.31
CA GLU A 90 5.72 16.30 -9.76
C GLU A 90 4.53 15.39 -10.10
N ALA A 91 4.36 14.31 -9.37
CA ALA A 91 3.20 13.41 -9.54
C ALA A 91 1.87 14.13 -9.29
N ARG A 92 1.81 15.03 -8.29
CA ARG A 92 0.64 15.86 -8.04
C ARG A 92 0.34 16.81 -9.19
N SER A 93 1.37 17.43 -9.77
CA SER A 93 1.24 18.29 -10.96
C SER A 93 0.71 17.52 -12.17
N LEU A 94 1.14 16.26 -12.33
CA LEU A 94 0.72 15.38 -13.43
C LEU A 94 -0.71 14.85 -13.28
N LEU A 95 -1.08 14.43 -12.05
CA LEU A 95 -2.32 13.71 -11.76
C LEU A 95 -3.46 14.62 -11.30
N GLY A 96 -3.14 15.79 -10.76
CA GLY A 96 -4.13 16.69 -10.17
C GLY A 96 -4.45 16.38 -8.70
N THR A 97 -5.30 17.22 -8.10
CA THR A 97 -5.60 17.17 -6.66
C THR A 97 -6.61 16.09 -6.26
N ALA A 98 -7.33 15.53 -7.23
CA ALA A 98 -8.35 14.51 -6.98
C ALA A 98 -7.77 13.08 -6.84
N LYS A 99 -6.52 12.86 -7.29
CA LYS A 99 -5.89 11.54 -7.26
C LYS A 99 -5.11 11.31 -5.96
N ILE A 100 -5.13 10.08 -5.47
CA ILE A 100 -4.43 9.65 -4.26
C ILE A 100 -2.94 9.47 -4.58
N ILE A 101 -2.06 10.09 -3.80
CA ILE A 101 -0.61 9.88 -3.91
C ILE A 101 -0.10 9.37 -2.57
N GLY A 102 0.27 8.10 -2.55
CA GLY A 102 0.98 7.49 -1.42
C GLY A 102 2.49 7.61 -1.57
N GLY A 103 3.22 7.63 -0.47
CA GLY A 103 4.67 7.68 -0.48
C GLY A 103 5.31 6.72 0.52
N THR A 104 6.41 6.09 0.14
CA THR A 104 7.23 5.30 1.05
C THR A 104 7.99 6.21 2.02
N ALA A 105 8.09 5.79 3.29
CA ALA A 105 9.02 6.33 4.28
C ALA A 105 9.67 5.19 5.08
N ASN A 106 10.93 5.41 5.49
CA ASN A 106 11.68 4.49 6.33
C ASN A 106 12.24 5.17 7.57
N THR A 107 12.41 6.49 7.55
CA THR A 107 12.93 7.35 8.61
C THR A 107 11.94 8.45 8.96
N PHE A 108 12.24 9.21 10.01
CA PHE A 108 11.43 10.38 10.35
C PHE A 108 11.58 11.49 9.32
N GLU A 109 12.76 11.65 8.77
CA GLU A 109 13.09 12.63 7.72
C GLU A 109 12.29 12.36 6.45
N ASP A 110 12.12 11.06 6.09
CA ASP A 110 11.24 10.67 4.98
C ASP A 110 9.77 11.04 5.27
N ILE A 111 9.32 10.82 6.51
CA ILE A 111 7.95 11.17 6.92
C ILE A 111 7.72 12.68 6.81
N GLU A 112 8.65 13.51 7.30
CA GLU A 112 8.58 14.97 7.18
C GLU A 112 8.57 15.41 5.71
N GLN A 113 9.41 14.82 4.88
CA GLN A 113 9.43 15.11 3.46
C GLN A 113 8.07 14.78 2.81
N ARG A 114 7.53 13.58 3.01
CA ARG A 114 6.23 13.18 2.46
C ARG A 114 5.08 14.06 2.91
N PHE A 115 5.10 14.47 4.17
CA PHE A 115 4.11 15.39 4.73
C PHE A 115 4.22 16.78 4.08
N ASN A 116 5.42 17.33 3.93
CA ASN A 116 5.66 18.63 3.30
C ASN A 116 5.32 18.63 1.81
N GLU A 117 5.51 17.51 1.12
CA GLU A 117 5.11 17.28 -0.28
C GLU A 117 3.59 17.06 -0.45
N GLN A 118 2.81 17.06 0.64
CA GLN A 118 1.37 16.83 0.64
C GLN A 118 0.97 15.44 0.08
N CYS A 119 1.69 14.42 0.52
CA CYS A 119 1.33 13.03 0.30
C CYS A 119 0.00 12.71 0.99
N ASP A 120 -0.85 11.87 0.42
CA ASP A 120 -2.16 11.52 1.00
C ASP A 120 -2.06 10.43 2.06
N TYR A 121 -1.05 9.54 1.97
CA TYR A 121 -0.73 8.54 2.97
C TYR A 121 0.72 8.09 2.87
N ILE A 122 1.23 7.51 3.95
CA ILE A 122 2.60 6.99 4.03
C ILE A 122 2.56 5.47 4.20
N GLY A 123 3.34 4.76 3.38
CA GLY A 123 3.75 3.38 3.60
C GLY A 123 5.05 3.35 4.40
N LEU A 124 4.96 3.16 5.72
CA LEU A 124 6.10 3.17 6.64
C LEU A 124 6.63 1.75 6.86
N GLY A 125 7.93 1.53 6.67
CA GLY A 125 8.52 0.20 6.90
C GLY A 125 9.97 0.08 6.45
N PRO A 126 10.51 -1.14 6.47
CA PRO A 126 9.81 -2.40 6.73
C PRO A 126 9.60 -2.68 8.23
N TYR A 127 8.46 -3.27 8.57
CA TYR A 127 8.20 -3.71 9.95
C TYR A 127 9.13 -4.85 10.34
N ARG A 128 9.28 -5.84 9.44
CA ARG A 128 10.17 -7.00 9.58
C ARG A 128 10.90 -7.24 8.26
N PHE A 129 11.98 -8.00 8.29
CA PHE A 129 12.68 -8.43 7.08
C PHE A 129 11.72 -9.07 6.08
N THR A 130 11.85 -8.71 4.80
CA THR A 130 11.03 -9.26 3.72
C THR A 130 11.86 -9.40 2.45
N THR A 131 11.61 -10.44 1.69
CA THR A 131 12.24 -10.69 0.38
C THR A 131 11.51 -10.00 -0.77
N THR A 132 10.37 -9.37 -0.52
CA THR A 132 9.54 -8.73 -1.56
C THR A 132 10.18 -7.45 -2.14
N LYS A 133 11.08 -6.81 -1.39
CA LYS A 133 11.84 -5.62 -1.83
C LYS A 133 13.33 -5.93 -1.80
N GLN A 134 14.05 -5.65 -2.91
CA GLN A 134 15.47 -5.99 -3.05
C GLN A 134 16.41 -5.11 -2.21
N GLN A 135 16.06 -3.83 -2.00
CA GLN A 135 16.81 -2.92 -1.13
C GLN A 135 16.00 -2.67 0.13
N LEU A 136 16.47 -3.23 1.24
CA LEU A 136 15.80 -3.08 2.53
C LEU A 136 16.46 -1.97 3.34
N SER A 137 15.65 -1.04 3.79
CA SER A 137 15.98 -0.13 4.88
C SER A 137 16.04 -0.90 6.20
N PRO A 138 16.65 -0.34 7.25
CA PRO A 138 16.65 -0.97 8.57
C PRO A 138 15.23 -1.35 9.02
N VAL A 139 15.12 -2.54 9.61
CA VAL A 139 13.85 -3.05 10.15
C VAL A 139 13.43 -2.19 11.34
N LEU A 140 12.19 -1.71 11.32
CA LEU A 140 11.66 -0.82 12.36
C LEU A 140 11.17 -1.58 13.61
N GLY A 141 10.49 -2.70 13.43
CA GLY A 141 9.81 -3.40 14.51
C GLY A 141 8.81 -2.49 15.25
N THR A 142 8.15 -2.99 16.27
CA THR A 142 7.17 -2.22 17.05
C THR A 142 7.77 -0.97 17.72
N ALA A 143 8.99 -1.08 18.26
CA ALA A 143 9.66 0.03 18.91
C ALA A 143 9.95 1.20 17.94
N GLY A 144 10.36 0.88 16.70
CA GLY A 144 10.56 1.89 15.66
C GLY A 144 9.27 2.63 15.31
N TYR A 145 8.16 1.90 15.16
CA TYR A 145 6.85 2.52 14.92
C TYR A 145 6.43 3.42 16.08
N GLN A 146 6.53 2.95 17.33
CA GLN A 146 6.21 3.76 18.51
C GLN A 146 7.03 5.06 18.55
N SER A 147 8.34 4.97 18.30
CA SER A 147 9.23 6.13 18.27
C SER A 147 8.84 7.12 17.17
N LEU A 148 8.67 6.66 15.93
CA LEU A 148 8.36 7.52 14.78
C LEU A 148 6.99 8.17 14.91
N LEU A 149 5.96 7.43 15.30
CA LEU A 149 4.61 7.96 15.48
C LEU A 149 4.51 8.94 16.67
N SER A 150 5.29 8.72 17.73
CA SER A 150 5.41 9.69 18.83
C SER A 150 6.04 10.99 18.34
N ARG A 151 7.12 10.92 17.54
CA ARG A 151 7.75 12.11 16.93
C ARG A 151 6.77 12.85 16.00
N MET A 152 6.00 12.13 15.18
CA MET A 152 4.96 12.73 14.33
C MET A 152 3.97 13.56 15.14
N LYS A 153 3.48 13.02 16.27
CA LYS A 153 2.57 13.75 17.18
C LYS A 153 3.21 15.03 17.71
N THR A 154 4.49 14.95 18.14
CA THR A 154 5.22 16.11 18.69
C THR A 154 5.44 17.22 17.65
N HIS A 155 5.57 16.83 16.35
CA HIS A 155 5.77 17.77 15.24
C HIS A 155 4.47 18.14 14.52
N ASN A 156 3.30 17.75 15.05
CA ASN A 156 1.98 17.99 14.45
C ASN A 156 1.85 17.44 13.00
N ILE A 157 2.55 16.35 12.69
CA ILE A 157 2.44 15.66 11.41
C ILE A 157 1.23 14.74 11.47
N ASN A 158 0.16 15.10 10.76
CA ASN A 158 -1.10 14.37 10.74
C ASN A 158 -1.37 13.82 9.33
N ILE A 159 -0.81 12.67 9.01
CA ILE A 159 -0.98 11.94 7.75
C ILE A 159 -1.22 10.46 8.06
N PRO A 160 -2.14 9.77 7.36
CA PRO A 160 -2.37 8.34 7.56
C PRO A 160 -1.10 7.52 7.30
N VAL A 161 -0.71 6.69 8.28
CA VAL A 161 0.45 5.80 8.19
C VAL A 161 -0.01 4.36 8.08
N TYR A 162 0.40 3.68 7.03
CA TYR A 162 0.22 2.26 6.82
C TYR A 162 1.51 1.52 7.13
N ALA A 163 1.44 0.56 8.05
CA ALA A 163 2.57 -0.33 8.30
C ALA A 163 2.76 -1.29 7.12
N ILE A 164 4.02 -1.49 6.72
CA ILE A 164 4.37 -2.35 5.57
C ILE A 164 5.63 -3.19 5.86
N GLY A 165 5.71 -4.34 5.20
CA GLY A 165 6.92 -5.18 5.15
C GLY A 165 6.97 -6.29 6.20
N GLY A 166 6.75 -7.54 5.78
CA GLY A 166 6.87 -8.74 6.59
C GLY A 166 5.84 -8.89 7.71
N ILE A 167 4.67 -8.24 7.59
CA ILE A 167 3.59 -8.28 8.57
C ILE A 167 2.86 -9.62 8.50
N THR A 168 2.58 -10.21 9.65
CA THR A 168 1.77 -11.41 9.86
C THR A 168 0.50 -11.09 10.65
N MET A 169 -0.45 -12.03 10.70
CA MET A 169 -1.69 -11.85 11.47
C MET A 169 -1.46 -11.54 12.96
N THR A 170 -0.44 -12.14 13.55
CA THR A 170 -0.11 -11.97 14.98
C THR A 170 0.47 -10.59 15.30
N ASP A 171 0.97 -9.86 14.31
CA ASP A 171 1.56 -8.54 14.50
C ASP A 171 0.51 -7.42 14.56
N ILE A 172 -0.69 -7.65 14.00
CA ILE A 172 -1.68 -6.60 13.77
C ILE A 172 -2.16 -5.92 15.06
N PRO A 173 -2.51 -6.65 16.13
CA PRO A 173 -2.94 -6.00 17.36
C PRO A 173 -1.89 -5.05 17.94
N GLU A 174 -0.62 -5.48 17.94
CA GLU A 174 0.50 -4.68 18.44
C GLU A 174 0.78 -3.47 17.53
N LEU A 175 0.77 -3.66 16.22
CA LEU A 175 0.90 -2.57 15.25
C LEU A 175 -0.22 -1.52 15.40
N MET A 176 -1.47 -1.95 15.46
CA MET A 176 -2.59 -1.02 15.65
C MET A 176 -2.50 -0.25 16.97
N ALA A 177 -1.98 -0.89 18.03
CA ALA A 177 -1.74 -0.22 19.32
C ALA A 177 -0.66 0.89 19.24
N THR A 178 0.24 0.87 18.26
CA THR A 178 1.20 1.98 18.04
C THR A 178 0.53 3.25 17.53
N GLY A 179 -0.67 3.14 16.96
CA GLY A 179 -1.41 4.25 16.35
C GLY A 179 -1.24 4.38 14.85
N VAL A 180 -0.75 3.35 14.15
CA VAL A 180 -0.82 3.31 12.68
C VAL A 180 -2.27 3.36 12.22
N TYR A 181 -2.53 3.96 11.07
CA TYR A 181 -3.87 4.04 10.50
C TYR A 181 -4.36 2.69 9.96
N GLY A 182 -3.45 1.91 9.36
CA GLY A 182 -3.75 0.64 8.74
C GLY A 182 -2.49 -0.14 8.35
N ILE A 183 -2.67 -1.16 7.54
CA ILE A 183 -1.59 -2.02 7.04
C ILE A 183 -1.62 -2.15 5.52
N ALA A 184 -0.44 -2.28 4.92
CA ALA A 184 -0.25 -2.64 3.52
C ALA A 184 0.51 -3.96 3.44
N VAL A 185 -0.14 -4.99 2.91
CA VAL A 185 0.36 -6.36 2.92
C VAL A 185 0.37 -6.98 1.52
N SER A 186 1.28 -7.91 1.28
CA SER A 186 1.40 -8.65 0.03
C SER A 186 1.30 -10.16 0.28
N GLY A 187 2.40 -10.81 0.66
CA GLY A 187 2.46 -12.25 0.86
C GLY A 187 1.44 -12.80 1.86
N LEU A 188 1.06 -12.03 2.87
CA LEU A 188 0.03 -12.42 3.84
C LEU A 188 -1.29 -12.79 3.16
N ILE A 189 -1.70 -12.05 2.12
CA ILE A 189 -2.92 -12.34 1.36
C ILE A 189 -2.62 -13.33 0.23
N THR A 190 -1.53 -13.11 -0.52
CA THR A 190 -1.20 -13.91 -1.70
C THR A 190 -1.02 -15.39 -1.37
N LEU A 191 -0.29 -15.70 -0.28
CA LEU A 191 0.12 -17.07 0.07
C LEU A 191 -0.93 -17.83 0.90
N GLN A 192 -2.05 -17.20 1.22
CA GLN A 192 -3.10 -17.82 2.01
C GLN A 192 -4.11 -18.56 1.13
N ASP A 193 -4.40 -19.81 1.46
CA ASP A 193 -5.38 -20.62 0.72
C ASP A 193 -6.82 -20.14 1.00
N ASN A 194 -7.18 -19.93 2.27
CA ASN A 194 -8.51 -19.43 2.67
C ASN A 194 -8.52 -17.92 2.81
N LYS A 195 -8.55 -17.21 1.68
CA LYS A 195 -8.56 -15.74 1.66
C LYS A 195 -9.79 -15.12 2.31
N LYS A 196 -10.94 -15.79 2.21
CA LYS A 196 -12.19 -15.30 2.81
C LYS A 196 -12.09 -15.21 4.33
N GLU A 197 -11.62 -16.25 4.97
CA GLU A 197 -11.42 -16.27 6.41
C GLU A 197 -10.36 -15.27 6.84
N LEU A 198 -9.21 -15.25 6.14
CA LEU A 198 -8.15 -14.29 6.41
C LEU A 198 -8.65 -12.84 6.34
N LEU A 199 -9.31 -12.44 5.25
CA LEU A 199 -9.78 -11.07 5.07
C LEU A 199 -10.86 -10.69 6.09
N THR A 200 -11.70 -11.64 6.49
CA THR A 200 -12.66 -11.44 7.59
C THR A 200 -11.93 -11.15 8.90
N GLN A 201 -10.92 -11.96 9.26
CA GLN A 201 -10.14 -11.77 10.47
C GLN A 201 -9.33 -10.46 10.44
N LEU A 202 -8.73 -10.12 9.29
CA LEU A 202 -8.02 -8.86 9.08
C LEU A 202 -8.94 -7.66 9.34
N ASN A 203 -10.13 -7.67 8.75
CA ASN A 203 -11.10 -6.60 8.94
C ASN A 203 -11.57 -6.50 10.40
N GLN A 204 -11.80 -7.62 11.08
CA GLN A 204 -12.14 -7.61 12.51
C GLN A 204 -11.04 -6.98 13.36
N GLN A 205 -9.76 -7.27 13.09
CA GLN A 205 -8.64 -6.68 13.83
C GLN A 205 -8.42 -5.20 13.53
N LEU A 206 -8.64 -4.79 12.27
CA LEU A 206 -8.40 -3.39 11.82
C LEU A 206 -9.53 -2.44 12.19
N TYR A 207 -10.77 -2.92 12.21
CA TYR A 207 -11.95 -2.07 12.43
C TYR A 207 -12.65 -2.33 13.77
N GLY A 208 -12.29 -3.36 14.50
CA GLY A 208 -13.00 -3.85 15.68
C GLY A 208 -14.14 -4.78 15.31
N SER A 209 -14.65 -5.53 16.29
CA SER A 209 -15.86 -6.35 16.10
C SER A 209 -17.07 -5.42 15.93
N PHE A 210 -17.79 -5.58 14.82
CA PHE A 210 -19.10 -4.99 14.63
C PHE A 210 -20.18 -5.81 15.34
#